data_7eac7e2c2ffc58d7c9a7aa0c1cb9a788
#
_entry.id   7eac7e2c2ffc58d7c9a7aa0c1cb9a788
#
_cell.length_a   1.000
_cell.length_b   1.000
_cell.length_c   1.000
_cell.angle_alpha   90.00
_cell.angle_beta   90.00
_cell.angle_gamma   90.00
#
_symmetry.space_group_name_H-M   'P 1'
#
loop_
_entity.id
_entity.type
_entity.pdbx_description
1 polymer ?
#
loop_
_entity_poly.entity_id
_entity_poly.type
_entity_poly.pdbx_seq_one_letter_code
_entity_poly.pdbx_strand_id
1 'polypeptide(L)'
;MRPTAVVSLAIALFACTAMAAAEPPKLSAATTAAAAGMTNIRTLVPDIDEVIHYASADNFTGAVVDGYEAPACYLRTAAAQALARVEAALRTQGYRLRLWDCYRPARAVAAFVRWAGDLSDVRTKAAHYPNLGKDKLLGEYIAPVSGHSRGATVDLTLLRCDGATCLPLDMGTDFDFFDPLAHTDDPRISASQQANRQRLLRAMAAEGF
;
A
#
# COMPACT_ATOMS: atom_id res chain seq x y z
N MET A 1 -25.98 -55.39 46.17
CA MET A 1 -24.79 -55.19 45.34
C MET A 1 -25.03 -53.96 44.44
N ARG A 2 -24.36 -52.90 44.70
CA ARG A 2 -24.45 -51.68 43.85
C ARG A 2 -23.20 -51.64 42.96
N PRO A 3 -23.30 -51.33 41.64
CA PRO A 3 -22.12 -51.20 40.79
C PRO A 3 -21.48 -49.82 40.97
N THR A 4 -20.20 -49.84 41.20
CA THR A 4 -19.34 -48.60 41.22
C THR A 4 -19.03 -48.19 39.79
N ALA A 5 -19.45 -46.97 39.45
CA ALA A 5 -19.11 -46.32 38.17
C ALA A 5 -17.67 -45.77 38.23
N VAL A 6 -16.82 -46.19 37.30
CA VAL A 6 -15.48 -45.64 37.11
C VAL A 6 -15.60 -44.47 36.13
N VAL A 7 -15.31 -43.26 36.59
CA VAL A 7 -15.25 -42.06 35.75
C VAL A 7 -13.82 -41.93 35.19
N SER A 8 -13.68 -42.17 33.90
CA SER A 8 -12.41 -41.94 33.19
C SER A 8 -12.26 -40.46 32.84
N LEU A 9 -11.27 -39.85 33.46
CA LEU A 9 -10.90 -38.44 33.17
C LEU A 9 -10.00 -38.41 31.91
N ALA A 10 -10.55 -37.94 30.79
CA ALA A 10 -9.78 -37.75 29.57
C ALA A 10 -9.07 -36.39 29.66
N ILE A 11 -7.73 -36.40 29.76
CA ILE A 11 -6.89 -35.20 29.70
C ILE A 11 -6.68 -34.86 28.22
N ALA A 12 -7.33 -33.77 27.74
CA ALA A 12 -7.08 -33.23 26.43
C ALA A 12 -5.75 -32.44 26.45
N LEU A 13 -4.72 -33.00 25.80
CA LEU A 13 -3.49 -32.23 25.51
C LEU A 13 -3.79 -31.20 24.43
N PHE A 14 -3.85 -29.91 24.80
CA PHE A 14 -3.80 -28.82 23.86
C PHE A 14 -2.37 -28.70 23.30
N ALA A 15 -2.17 -29.14 22.07
CA ALA A 15 -0.95 -28.86 21.32
C ALA A 15 -0.89 -27.36 20.98
N CYS A 16 -0.02 -26.66 21.68
CA CYS A 16 0.29 -25.26 21.34
C CYS A 16 1.11 -25.27 20.04
N THR A 17 0.45 -25.05 18.90
CA THR A 17 1.14 -24.84 17.63
C THR A 17 1.84 -23.49 17.69
N ALA A 18 3.16 -23.50 17.89
CA ALA A 18 4.00 -22.31 17.74
C ALA A 18 3.82 -21.80 16.30
N MET A 19 3.30 -20.57 16.13
CA MET A 19 3.33 -19.90 14.85
C MET A 19 4.80 -19.72 14.46
N ALA A 20 5.22 -20.39 13.40
CA ALA A 20 6.54 -20.20 12.84
C ALA A 20 6.70 -18.70 12.47
N ALA A 21 7.72 -18.05 13.01
CA ALA A 21 8.07 -16.71 12.62
C ALA A 21 8.34 -16.70 11.11
N ALA A 22 7.70 -15.77 10.37
CA ALA A 22 7.93 -15.64 8.95
C ALA A 22 9.43 -15.38 8.71
N GLU A 23 10.02 -16.13 7.77
CA GLU A 23 11.42 -15.91 7.39
C GLU A 23 11.60 -14.46 6.90
N PRO A 24 12.73 -13.82 7.27
CA PRO A 24 13.01 -12.47 6.79
C PRO A 24 13.07 -12.44 5.25
N PRO A 25 12.62 -11.35 4.60
CA PRO A 25 12.60 -11.26 3.15
C PRO A 25 14.01 -11.42 2.58
N LYS A 26 14.17 -12.30 1.59
CA LYS A 26 15.44 -12.48 0.88
C LYS A 26 15.73 -11.25 0.04
N LEU A 27 16.74 -10.49 0.42
CA LEU A 27 17.16 -9.30 -0.30
C LEU A 27 17.87 -9.66 -1.61
N SER A 28 17.66 -8.86 -2.65
CA SER A 28 18.40 -8.96 -3.91
C SER A 28 19.85 -8.52 -3.71
N ALA A 29 20.80 -9.22 -4.34
CA ALA A 29 22.21 -8.80 -4.40
C ALA A 29 22.47 -7.72 -5.47
N ALA A 30 21.45 -7.30 -6.22
CA ALA A 30 21.58 -6.28 -7.24
C ALA A 30 21.95 -4.92 -6.64
N THR A 31 22.95 -4.27 -7.21
CA THR A 31 23.45 -2.95 -6.79
C THR A 31 22.92 -1.79 -7.62
N THR A 32 22.15 -2.09 -8.69
CA THR A 32 21.51 -1.09 -9.55
C THR A 32 20.07 -1.49 -9.83
N ALA A 33 19.21 -0.50 -10.12
CA ALA A 33 17.82 -0.75 -10.49
C ALA A 33 17.72 -1.66 -11.73
N ALA A 34 18.55 -1.44 -12.74
CA ALA A 34 18.59 -2.26 -13.96
C ALA A 34 18.96 -3.73 -13.67
N ALA A 35 19.99 -3.97 -12.83
CA ALA A 35 20.38 -5.32 -12.41
C ALA A 35 19.28 -5.99 -11.57
N ALA A 36 18.46 -5.22 -10.86
CA ALA A 36 17.28 -5.70 -10.15
C ALA A 36 16.07 -5.95 -11.07
N GLY A 37 16.16 -5.66 -12.38
CA GLY A 37 15.04 -5.72 -13.31
C GLY A 37 13.96 -4.66 -13.03
N MET A 38 14.37 -3.50 -12.52
CA MET A 38 13.51 -2.37 -12.16
C MET A 38 13.66 -1.24 -13.19
N THR A 39 12.57 -0.58 -13.49
CA THR A 39 12.50 0.54 -14.43
C THR A 39 11.94 1.76 -13.71
N ASN A 40 12.60 2.93 -13.84
CA ASN A 40 12.01 4.20 -13.45
C ASN A 40 10.90 4.54 -14.42
N ILE A 41 9.68 4.77 -13.91
CA ILE A 41 8.49 5.03 -14.75
C ILE A 41 8.67 6.25 -15.66
N ARG A 42 9.43 7.26 -15.25
CA ARG A 42 9.70 8.46 -16.07
C ARG A 42 10.51 8.16 -17.33
N THR A 43 11.16 7.01 -17.43
CA THR A 43 11.79 6.59 -18.69
C THR A 43 10.78 6.17 -19.76
N LEU A 44 9.55 5.81 -19.35
CA LEU A 44 8.44 5.41 -20.22
C LEU A 44 7.40 6.53 -20.36
N VAL A 45 7.17 7.29 -19.29
CA VAL A 45 6.22 8.40 -19.21
C VAL A 45 6.93 9.58 -18.54
N PRO A 46 7.68 10.42 -19.30
CA PRO A 46 8.56 11.46 -18.74
C PRO A 46 7.84 12.51 -17.88
N ASP A 47 6.58 12.78 -18.16
CA ASP A 47 5.74 13.79 -17.50
C ASP A 47 4.67 13.18 -16.56
N ILE A 48 4.86 11.91 -16.12
CA ILE A 48 3.96 11.34 -15.13
C ILE A 48 4.02 12.12 -13.81
N ASP A 49 2.87 12.30 -13.17
CA ASP A 49 2.80 13.00 -11.89
C ASP A 49 3.24 12.06 -10.75
N GLU A 50 4.35 12.40 -10.10
CA GLU A 50 4.91 11.67 -8.96
C GLU A 50 4.92 12.57 -7.73
N VAL A 51 4.19 12.16 -6.70
CA VAL A 51 4.20 12.74 -5.35
C VAL A 51 4.52 11.61 -4.38
N ILE A 52 5.79 11.21 -4.32
CA ILE A 52 6.24 10.09 -3.49
C ILE A 52 6.30 10.56 -2.03
N HIS A 53 5.21 10.37 -1.31
CA HIS A 53 5.00 10.89 0.04
C HIS A 53 6.07 10.46 1.04
N TYR A 54 6.53 9.22 0.96
CA TYR A 54 7.53 8.68 1.92
C TYR A 54 8.93 9.28 1.75
N ALA A 55 9.20 9.99 0.64
CA ALA A 55 10.42 10.77 0.47
C ALA A 55 10.34 12.16 1.14
N SER A 56 9.26 12.48 1.82
CA SER A 56 9.02 13.70 2.59
C SER A 56 8.43 13.39 3.96
N ALA A 57 8.14 14.40 4.77
CA ALA A 57 7.42 14.23 6.05
C ALA A 57 5.90 14.20 5.88
N ASP A 58 5.37 14.41 4.68
CA ASP A 58 3.94 14.38 4.36
C ASP A 58 3.46 12.93 4.15
N ASN A 59 3.44 12.15 5.23
CA ASN A 59 2.98 10.77 5.27
C ASN A 59 2.58 10.38 6.70
N PHE A 60 2.03 9.17 6.87
CA PHE A 60 1.49 8.73 8.15
C PHE A 60 2.53 8.61 9.28
N THR A 61 3.83 8.54 8.97
CA THR A 61 4.88 8.53 10.00
C THR A 61 5.25 9.94 10.46
N GLY A 62 4.93 10.98 9.67
CA GLY A 62 5.30 12.36 9.94
C GLY A 62 6.79 12.66 9.79
N ALA A 63 7.52 11.82 9.07
CA ALA A 63 8.97 11.94 8.83
C ALA A 63 9.34 11.33 7.48
N VAL A 64 10.50 11.71 6.90
CA VAL A 64 11.08 10.98 5.77
C VAL A 64 11.34 9.54 6.16
N VAL A 65 10.86 8.60 5.36
CA VAL A 65 10.97 7.18 5.67
C VAL A 65 12.32 6.63 5.23
N ASP A 66 12.98 5.90 6.12
CA ASP A 66 14.25 5.24 5.83
C ASP A 66 14.15 4.39 4.55
N GLY A 67 15.02 4.68 3.58
CA GLY A 67 15.05 4.02 2.28
C GLY A 67 14.47 4.81 1.12
N TYR A 68 13.77 5.92 1.38
CA TYR A 68 13.32 6.86 0.35
C TYR A 68 14.31 8.02 0.20
N GLU A 69 15.40 7.77 -0.52
CA GLU A 69 16.48 8.74 -0.72
C GLU A 69 16.15 9.75 -1.83
N ALA A 70 15.15 9.46 -2.65
CA ALA A 70 14.66 10.33 -3.73
C ALA A 70 13.17 10.07 -4.00
N PRO A 71 12.41 11.10 -4.42
CA PRO A 71 11.01 10.96 -4.83
C PRO A 71 10.92 10.37 -6.25
N ALA A 72 11.14 9.05 -6.39
CA ALA A 72 11.17 8.37 -7.68
C ALA A 72 10.43 7.04 -7.63
N CYS A 73 9.62 6.77 -8.65
CA CYS A 73 8.88 5.53 -8.81
C CYS A 73 9.70 4.52 -9.64
N TYR A 74 10.08 3.42 -8.99
CA TYR A 74 10.67 2.26 -9.65
C TYR A 74 9.70 1.07 -9.54
N LEU A 75 9.52 0.37 -10.65
CA LEU A 75 8.71 -0.85 -10.73
C LEU A 75 9.46 -1.94 -11.51
N ARG A 76 9.10 -3.20 -11.32
CA ARG A 76 9.51 -4.26 -12.24
C ARG A 76 9.18 -3.82 -13.66
N THR A 77 10.08 -4.07 -14.61
CA THR A 77 9.96 -3.58 -15.98
C THR A 77 8.59 -3.91 -16.61
N ALA A 78 8.07 -5.12 -16.41
CA ALA A 78 6.75 -5.50 -16.93
C ALA A 78 5.62 -4.66 -16.29
N ALA A 79 5.67 -4.42 -14.97
CA ALA A 79 4.69 -3.59 -14.27
C ALA A 79 4.78 -2.12 -14.69
N ALA A 80 6.00 -1.57 -14.86
CA ALA A 80 6.19 -0.21 -15.37
C ALA A 80 5.61 -0.04 -16.79
N GLN A 81 5.81 -1.02 -17.66
CA GLN A 81 5.24 -1.02 -19.01
C GLN A 81 3.71 -1.10 -18.99
N ALA A 82 3.12 -1.94 -18.13
CA ALA A 82 1.68 -2.02 -17.93
C ALA A 82 1.12 -0.68 -17.43
N LEU A 83 1.76 -0.08 -16.42
CA LEU A 83 1.35 1.23 -15.88
C LEU A 83 1.42 2.35 -16.95
N ALA A 84 2.43 2.34 -17.80
CA ALA A 84 2.55 3.30 -18.91
C ALA A 84 1.38 3.15 -19.90
N ARG A 85 0.89 1.93 -20.16
CA ARG A 85 -0.29 1.71 -21.01
C ARG A 85 -1.58 2.18 -20.31
N VAL A 86 -1.72 1.97 -19.01
CA VAL A 86 -2.83 2.54 -18.21
C VAL A 86 -2.87 4.06 -18.35
N GLU A 87 -1.73 4.71 -18.12
CA GLU A 87 -1.62 6.18 -18.26
C GLU A 87 -1.98 6.64 -19.67
N ALA A 88 -1.47 5.99 -20.71
CA ALA A 88 -1.78 6.32 -22.09
C ALA A 88 -3.29 6.20 -22.39
N ALA A 89 -3.95 5.13 -21.93
CA ALA A 89 -5.37 4.92 -22.12
C ALA A 89 -6.22 5.97 -21.36
N LEU A 90 -5.82 6.35 -20.16
CA LEU A 90 -6.50 7.36 -19.36
C LEU A 90 -6.39 8.76 -19.98
N ARG A 91 -5.25 9.10 -20.56
CA ARG A 91 -5.05 10.38 -21.24
C ARG A 91 -6.03 10.62 -22.38
N THR A 92 -6.39 9.60 -23.12
CA THR A 92 -7.40 9.71 -24.21
C THR A 92 -8.79 10.09 -23.70
N GLN A 93 -9.03 9.93 -22.39
CA GLN A 93 -10.29 10.22 -21.71
C GLN A 93 -10.23 11.51 -20.86
N GLY A 94 -9.10 12.24 -20.90
CA GLY A 94 -8.87 13.44 -20.10
C GLY A 94 -8.57 13.15 -18.63
N TYR A 95 -7.95 11.99 -18.35
CA TYR A 95 -7.47 11.63 -17.01
C TYR A 95 -5.97 11.37 -17.03
N ARG A 96 -5.34 11.44 -15.85
CA ARG A 96 -3.96 11.08 -15.62
C ARG A 96 -3.82 10.33 -14.30
N LEU A 97 -2.71 9.62 -14.13
CA LEU A 97 -2.31 9.04 -12.85
C LEU A 97 -1.44 10.02 -12.07
N ARG A 98 -1.61 10.02 -10.74
CA ARG A 98 -0.63 10.51 -9.78
C ARG A 98 -0.13 9.34 -8.96
N LEU A 99 1.17 9.17 -8.88
CA LEU A 99 1.82 8.07 -8.17
C LEU A 99 2.25 8.54 -6.78
N TRP A 100 1.94 7.75 -5.75
CA TRP A 100 2.24 8.03 -4.36
C TRP A 100 3.33 7.13 -3.77
N ASP A 101 3.34 5.84 -4.17
CA ASP A 101 4.38 4.88 -3.82
C ASP A 101 4.50 3.78 -4.87
N CYS A 102 5.72 3.26 -5.05
CA CYS A 102 6.03 2.20 -6.00
C CYS A 102 6.88 1.11 -5.31
N TYR A 103 8.13 0.89 -5.70
CA TYR A 103 9.01 -0.01 -4.98
C TYR A 103 9.31 0.56 -3.58
N ARG A 104 9.01 -0.23 -2.55
CA ARG A 104 9.28 0.08 -1.14
C ARG A 104 10.44 -0.78 -0.64
N PRO A 105 11.58 -0.19 -0.29
CA PRO A 105 12.70 -0.94 0.29
C PRO A 105 12.31 -1.70 1.57
N ALA A 106 12.90 -2.86 1.80
CA ALA A 106 12.61 -3.64 3.02
C ALA A 106 12.89 -2.86 4.31
N ARG A 107 13.89 -1.97 4.31
CA ARG A 107 14.18 -1.09 5.46
C ARG A 107 13.06 -0.08 5.73
N ALA A 108 12.33 0.36 4.69
CA ALA A 108 11.16 1.23 4.84
C ALA A 108 9.99 0.47 5.50
N VAL A 109 9.75 -0.78 5.09
CA VAL A 109 8.76 -1.66 5.74
C VAL A 109 9.10 -1.83 7.22
N ALA A 110 10.38 -2.08 7.55
CA ALA A 110 10.84 -2.18 8.93
C ALA A 110 10.65 -0.86 9.71
N ALA A 111 10.82 0.30 9.05
CA ALA A 111 10.55 1.61 9.65
C ALA A 111 9.06 1.78 9.97
N PHE A 112 8.15 1.36 9.09
CA PHE A 112 6.71 1.38 9.33
C PHE A 112 6.31 0.50 10.52
N VAL A 113 6.86 -0.71 10.61
CA VAL A 113 6.61 -1.62 11.74
C VAL A 113 7.10 -1.00 13.06
N ARG A 114 8.29 -0.40 13.07
CA ARG A 114 8.82 0.30 14.26
C ARG A 114 7.91 1.47 14.67
N TRP A 115 7.50 2.30 13.69
CA TRP A 115 6.59 3.42 13.95
C TRP A 115 5.24 2.93 14.50
N ALA A 116 4.67 1.87 13.95
CA ALA A 116 3.39 1.30 14.42
C ALA A 116 3.52 0.74 15.84
N GLY A 117 4.69 0.23 16.23
CA GLY A 117 4.97 -0.25 17.58
C GLY A 117 5.17 0.85 18.62
N ASP A 118 5.48 2.08 18.20
CA ASP A 118 5.55 3.23 19.12
C ASP A 118 4.15 3.83 19.34
N LEU A 119 3.43 3.32 20.31
CA LEU A 119 2.06 3.76 20.63
C LEU A 119 1.99 5.21 21.15
N SER A 120 3.11 5.80 21.55
CA SER A 120 3.19 7.16 22.06
C SER A 120 3.22 8.22 20.95
N ASP A 121 3.72 7.87 19.75
CA ASP A 121 3.74 8.77 18.59
C ASP A 121 2.37 8.81 17.91
N VAL A 122 1.55 9.78 18.23
CA VAL A 122 0.21 10.00 17.69
C VAL A 122 0.08 11.27 16.85
N ARG A 123 1.21 11.87 16.43
CA ARG A 123 1.26 13.17 15.73
C ARG A 123 0.40 13.20 14.46
N THR A 124 0.32 12.12 13.74
CA THR A 124 -0.39 12.01 12.47
C THR A 124 -1.79 11.37 12.59
N LYS A 125 -2.21 11.05 13.84
CA LYS A 125 -3.48 10.34 14.10
C LYS A 125 -4.68 11.03 13.46
N ALA A 126 -4.79 12.33 13.61
CA ALA A 126 -5.95 13.07 13.12
C ALA A 126 -6.11 13.00 11.60
N ALA A 127 -5.00 12.93 10.84
CA ALA A 127 -5.02 12.87 9.38
C ALA A 127 -5.15 11.43 8.85
N HIS A 128 -4.50 10.46 9.49
CA HIS A 128 -4.34 9.14 8.87
C HIS A 128 -5.15 8.01 9.54
N TYR A 129 -5.44 8.10 10.85
CA TYR A 129 -6.18 7.03 11.56
C TYR A 129 -7.07 7.58 12.69
N PRO A 130 -7.94 8.58 12.39
CA PRO A 130 -8.70 9.28 13.43
C PRO A 130 -9.57 8.34 14.27
N ASN A 131 -10.12 7.31 13.65
CA ASN A 131 -11.10 6.41 14.23
C ASN A 131 -10.49 5.12 14.84
N LEU A 132 -9.17 4.90 14.68
CA LEU A 132 -8.51 3.69 15.12
C LEU A 132 -7.49 3.96 16.24
N GLY A 133 -7.29 2.97 17.11
CA GLY A 133 -6.10 2.91 17.95
C GLY A 133 -4.87 2.53 17.11
N LYS A 134 -3.70 3.11 17.42
CA LYS A 134 -2.46 2.79 16.70
C LYS A 134 -2.09 1.30 16.80
N ASP A 135 -2.47 0.66 17.91
CA ASP A 135 -2.34 -0.78 18.16
C ASP A 135 -3.09 -1.66 17.16
N LYS A 136 -4.06 -1.10 16.41
CA LYS A 136 -4.85 -1.80 15.39
C LYS A 136 -4.26 -1.68 13.98
N LEU A 137 -3.24 -0.84 13.78
CA LEU A 137 -2.69 -0.60 12.45
C LEU A 137 -1.81 -1.73 11.95
N LEU A 138 -1.05 -2.37 12.86
CA LEU A 138 -0.17 -3.47 12.50
C LEU A 138 -0.96 -4.75 12.20
N GLY A 139 -0.71 -5.33 11.04
CA GLY A 139 -1.38 -6.52 10.53
C GLY A 139 -2.47 -6.20 9.50
N GLU A 140 -3.34 -5.26 9.76
CA GLU A 140 -4.43 -4.90 8.85
C GLU A 140 -3.99 -3.86 7.81
N TYR A 141 -3.36 -2.76 8.25
CA TYR A 141 -2.92 -1.66 7.38
C TYR A 141 -1.41 -1.66 7.14
N ILE A 142 -0.63 -2.04 8.15
CA ILE A 142 0.83 -2.10 8.10
C ILE A 142 1.27 -3.54 8.29
N ALA A 143 1.66 -4.18 7.19
CA ALA A 143 2.14 -5.55 7.22
C ALA A 143 3.68 -5.61 7.42
N PRO A 144 4.21 -6.62 8.13
CA PRO A 144 5.64 -6.83 8.29
C PRO A 144 6.35 -7.22 6.98
N VAL A 145 5.58 -7.63 5.97
CA VAL A 145 6.05 -7.91 4.60
C VAL A 145 5.13 -7.18 3.63
N SER A 146 5.70 -6.37 2.74
CA SER A 146 4.94 -5.55 1.80
C SER A 146 5.00 -6.09 0.37
N GLY A 147 3.87 -6.04 -0.34
CA GLY A 147 3.78 -6.27 -1.77
C GLY A 147 4.66 -5.32 -2.58
N HIS A 148 4.78 -4.06 -2.15
CA HIS A 148 5.61 -3.04 -2.77
C HIS A 148 7.09 -3.42 -2.85
N SER A 149 7.61 -4.18 -1.88
CA SER A 149 9.00 -4.65 -1.89
C SER A 149 9.32 -5.62 -3.03
N ARG A 150 8.31 -6.16 -3.71
CA ARG A 150 8.49 -6.97 -4.94
C ARG A 150 8.56 -6.12 -6.20
N GLY A 151 8.20 -4.82 -6.12
CA GLY A 151 8.25 -3.87 -7.23
C GLY A 151 7.14 -4.04 -8.28
N ALA A 152 6.01 -4.64 -7.89
CA ALA A 152 4.84 -4.81 -8.77
C ALA A 152 3.54 -4.28 -8.14
N THR A 153 3.66 -3.51 -7.07
CA THR A 153 2.56 -2.83 -6.39
C THR A 153 2.79 -1.33 -6.49
N VAL A 154 1.73 -0.55 -6.67
CA VAL A 154 1.77 0.91 -6.79
C VAL A 154 0.58 1.52 -6.05
N ASP A 155 0.84 2.56 -5.25
CA ASP A 155 -0.18 3.44 -4.68
C ASP A 155 -0.33 4.65 -5.60
N LEU A 156 -1.57 4.95 -5.98
CA LEU A 156 -1.86 5.98 -6.97
C LEU A 156 -3.29 6.48 -6.90
N THR A 157 -3.55 7.60 -7.56
CA THR A 157 -4.90 8.15 -7.75
C THR A 157 -5.11 8.67 -9.16
N LEU A 158 -6.33 9.10 -9.46
CA LEU A 158 -6.69 9.74 -10.72
C LEU A 158 -6.72 11.25 -10.59
N LEU A 159 -6.20 11.91 -11.62
CA LEU A 159 -6.41 13.32 -11.89
C LEU A 159 -7.41 13.48 -13.03
N ARG A 160 -8.27 14.50 -12.95
CA ARG A 160 -9.05 15.00 -14.08
C ARG A 160 -8.33 16.19 -14.68
N CYS A 161 -8.11 16.17 -16.00
CA CYS A 161 -7.43 17.23 -16.71
C CYS A 161 -8.40 18.04 -17.58
N ASP A 162 -8.22 19.36 -17.55
CA ASP A 162 -8.80 20.32 -18.48
C ASP A 162 -7.64 21.14 -19.06
N GLY A 163 -7.31 20.86 -20.31
CA GLY A 163 -6.09 21.37 -20.93
C GLY A 163 -4.84 20.95 -20.16
N ALA A 164 -4.04 21.93 -19.73
CA ALA A 164 -2.81 21.69 -18.95
C ALA A 164 -3.03 21.56 -17.45
N THR A 165 -4.23 21.85 -16.94
CA THR A 165 -4.56 21.79 -15.52
C THR A 165 -5.13 20.43 -15.15
N CYS A 166 -4.49 19.75 -14.21
CA CYS A 166 -4.98 18.45 -13.71
C CYS A 166 -5.21 18.55 -12.20
N LEU A 167 -6.39 18.12 -11.73
CA LEU A 167 -6.77 18.12 -10.32
C LEU A 167 -7.11 16.70 -9.86
N PRO A 168 -6.76 16.31 -8.63
CA PRO A 168 -7.13 15.02 -8.07
C PRO A 168 -8.65 14.83 -8.06
N LEU A 169 -9.09 13.63 -8.42
CA LEU A 169 -10.48 13.23 -8.22
C LEU A 169 -10.70 12.90 -6.74
N ASP A 170 -11.89 13.27 -6.25
CA ASP A 170 -12.32 12.86 -4.92
C ASP A 170 -12.59 11.35 -4.89
N MET A 171 -11.77 10.62 -4.14
CA MET A 171 -11.89 9.18 -3.92
C MET A 171 -12.60 8.84 -2.60
N GLY A 172 -12.99 9.85 -1.81
CA GLY A 172 -13.66 9.70 -0.52
C GLY A 172 -12.71 9.58 0.68
N THR A 173 -11.44 9.32 0.44
CA THR A 173 -10.37 9.36 1.46
C THR A 173 -9.08 9.87 0.84
N ASP A 174 -8.23 10.43 1.68
CA ASP A 174 -6.88 10.80 1.28
C ASP A 174 -5.95 9.57 1.25
N PHE A 175 -4.71 9.79 0.80
CA PHE A 175 -3.65 8.79 0.81
C PHE A 175 -3.36 8.33 2.25
N ASP A 176 -3.14 7.02 2.44
CA ASP A 176 -2.85 6.42 3.74
C ASP A 176 -3.90 6.76 4.83
N PHE A 177 -5.16 6.86 4.45
CA PHE A 177 -6.24 6.96 5.41
C PHE A 177 -6.63 5.55 5.90
N PHE A 178 -6.17 5.18 7.09
CA PHE A 178 -6.38 3.87 7.69
C PHE A 178 -7.75 3.80 8.37
N ASP A 179 -8.74 3.41 7.61
CA ASP A 179 -10.13 3.27 8.02
C ASP A 179 -10.85 2.35 7.00
N PRO A 180 -11.83 1.55 7.40
CA PRO A 180 -12.64 0.78 6.46
C PRO A 180 -13.28 1.63 5.35
N LEU A 181 -13.50 2.94 5.57
CA LEU A 181 -13.96 3.88 4.55
C LEU A 181 -13.06 3.90 3.31
N ALA A 182 -11.77 3.57 3.45
CA ALA A 182 -10.82 3.49 2.34
C ALA A 182 -11.02 2.24 1.45
N HIS A 183 -11.81 1.24 1.89
CA HIS A 183 -12.11 0.07 1.08
C HIS A 183 -12.89 0.45 -0.18
N THR A 184 -12.58 -0.20 -1.31
CA THR A 184 -13.11 0.16 -2.65
C THR A 184 -14.62 0.25 -2.70
N ASP A 185 -15.34 -0.64 -2.03
CA ASP A 185 -16.79 -0.77 -2.09
C ASP A 185 -17.48 -0.36 -0.77
N ASP A 186 -16.85 0.50 0.05
CA ASP A 186 -17.48 0.96 1.28
C ASP A 186 -18.77 1.74 0.97
N PRO A 187 -19.92 1.36 1.54
CA PRO A 187 -21.22 1.95 1.19
C PRO A 187 -21.43 3.39 1.70
N ARG A 188 -20.53 3.90 2.52
CA ARG A 188 -20.61 5.26 3.09
C ARG A 188 -20.12 6.35 2.13
N ILE A 189 -19.36 5.98 1.08
CA ILE A 189 -18.89 6.94 0.08
C ILE A 189 -20.00 7.36 -0.88
N SER A 190 -19.88 8.53 -1.47
CA SER A 190 -20.85 9.03 -2.46
C SER A 190 -20.79 8.24 -3.77
N ALA A 191 -21.86 8.31 -4.56
CA ALA A 191 -21.90 7.69 -5.88
C ALA A 191 -20.80 8.19 -6.82
N SER A 192 -20.41 9.47 -6.71
CA SER A 192 -19.31 10.05 -7.50
C SER A 192 -17.94 9.49 -7.09
N GLN A 193 -17.68 9.36 -5.79
CA GLN A 193 -16.46 8.73 -5.26
C GLN A 193 -16.36 7.27 -5.67
N GLN A 194 -17.49 6.53 -5.57
CA GLN A 194 -17.56 5.15 -6.04
C GLN A 194 -17.27 5.05 -7.54
N ALA A 195 -17.85 5.93 -8.37
CA ALA A 195 -17.59 5.95 -9.81
C ALA A 195 -16.11 6.22 -10.13
N ASN A 196 -15.43 7.11 -9.36
CA ASN A 196 -14.03 7.40 -9.49
C ASN A 196 -13.15 6.19 -9.13
N ARG A 197 -13.40 5.53 -7.99
CA ARG A 197 -12.72 4.28 -7.58
C ARG A 197 -12.88 3.19 -8.64
N GLN A 198 -14.11 2.99 -9.14
CA GLN A 198 -14.39 1.99 -10.17
C GLN A 198 -13.74 2.31 -11.52
N ARG A 199 -13.56 3.61 -11.86
CA ARG A 199 -12.81 4.00 -13.06
C ARG A 199 -11.35 3.58 -12.95
N LEU A 200 -10.72 3.89 -11.82
CA LEU A 200 -9.34 3.51 -11.56
C LEU A 200 -9.17 1.98 -11.58
N LEU A 201 -10.02 1.26 -10.86
CA LEU A 201 -10.02 -0.20 -10.81
C LEU A 201 -10.07 -0.83 -12.22
N ARG A 202 -11.02 -0.37 -13.06
CA ARG A 202 -11.15 -0.89 -14.43
C ARG A 202 -9.93 -0.56 -15.29
N ALA A 203 -9.37 0.64 -15.17
CA ALA A 203 -8.19 1.03 -15.94
C ALA A 203 -6.97 0.17 -15.57
N MET A 204 -6.76 -0.08 -14.27
CA MET A 204 -5.67 -0.92 -13.77
C MET A 204 -5.87 -2.40 -14.16
N ALA A 205 -7.08 -2.93 -13.95
CA ALA A 205 -7.40 -4.32 -14.27
C ALA A 205 -7.26 -4.65 -15.77
N ALA A 206 -7.51 -3.69 -16.67
CA ALA A 206 -7.35 -3.87 -18.11
C ALA A 206 -5.89 -4.17 -18.50
N GLU A 207 -4.93 -3.79 -17.69
CA GLU A 207 -3.49 -4.00 -17.91
C GLU A 207 -2.86 -5.03 -16.94
N GLY A 208 -3.71 -5.75 -16.21
CA GLY A 208 -3.31 -6.91 -15.40
C GLY A 208 -2.86 -6.59 -13.96
N PHE A 209 -3.19 -5.40 -13.42
CA PHE A 209 -3.04 -5.09 -12.00
C PHE A 209 -4.17 -5.65 -11.16
#